data_7bdbdcd359938201298aac9024471fe8
#
_entry.id   7bdbdcd359938201298aac9024471fe8
#
_cell.length_a   1.000
_cell.length_b   1.000
_cell.length_c   1.000
_cell.angle_alpha   90.00
_cell.angle_beta   90.00
_cell.angle_gamma   90.00
#
_symmetry.space_group_name_H-M   'P 1'
#
loop_
_entity.id
_entity.type
_entity.pdbx_description
1 polymer ?
#
loop_
_entity_poly.entity_id
_entity_poly.type
_entity_poly.pdbx_seq_one_letter_code
_entity_poly.pdbx_strand_id
1 'polypeptide(L)'
;MIVTEFKIKNSIPMARFYHGAHSLFKKFTKSCAGKQGFKCGYGVYVTSVYSFASQCSNDTNGEHYVYTVEIPEKTETNYIGYKQPVHENIVQAVQKALGIVLSKAAKSDGWEFKAALAKHFRGNRKTLTVNDEKKVAETLLAAGVELIEWPYVWTDSSQGMNMTVLDATKIRIIDVEKVRDANPDEEECTNTHRVAHLIRKYYNQYYSIETYPAKDCARITTIAAEWGILGNFAPGELVVNGVKFVNSEHLFQVMKFKEKGVVQNVYNGYSFGGNDAPAKMAAKSYETVGFKREDWGAMIVDAMKCCLQTKYEQCESFRKTLEASKGKIIVEDQSSSTKKSPDTWSVKLRGDSFVGPSLLGRLLMELRDNGKLEYRLPEDAFQFLEYLRK
;
A
#
# COMPACT_ATOMS: atom_id res chain seq x y z
N MET A 1 18.88 -13.40 57.95
CA MET A 1 18.00 -13.26 56.78
C MET A 1 18.68 -12.24 55.84
N ILE A 2 19.43 -12.74 54.84
CA ILE A 2 20.25 -11.91 53.96
C ILE A 2 19.38 -11.59 52.79
N VAL A 3 18.99 -10.31 52.68
CA VAL A 3 18.30 -9.78 51.50
C VAL A 3 19.37 -9.53 50.44
N THR A 4 19.40 -10.38 49.43
CA THR A 4 20.27 -10.16 48.23
C THR A 4 19.59 -9.09 47.37
N GLU A 5 20.17 -7.89 47.36
CA GLU A 5 19.84 -6.85 46.37
C GLU A 5 20.08 -7.39 44.95
N PHE A 6 19.03 -7.65 44.23
CA PHE A 6 19.13 -7.82 42.78
C PHE A 6 19.47 -6.45 42.17
N LYS A 7 20.71 -6.25 41.80
CA LYS A 7 21.10 -5.15 40.89
C LYS A 7 20.37 -5.34 39.59
N ILE A 8 19.33 -4.55 39.38
CA ILE A 8 18.70 -4.37 38.06
C ILE A 8 19.81 -3.80 37.17
N LYS A 9 20.36 -4.61 36.27
CA LYS A 9 21.15 -4.11 35.15
C LYS A 9 20.32 -3.04 34.47
N ASN A 10 20.86 -1.81 34.34
CA ASN A 10 20.27 -0.76 33.54
C ASN A 10 20.03 -1.31 32.13
N SER A 11 18.83 -1.80 31.88
CA SER A 11 18.40 -2.16 30.55
C SER A 11 18.21 -0.85 29.80
N ILE A 12 18.91 -0.69 28.68
CA ILE A 12 18.68 0.41 27.75
C ILE A 12 17.19 0.48 27.48
N PRO A 13 16.52 1.64 27.65
CA PRO A 13 15.09 1.75 27.37
C PRO A 13 14.85 1.35 25.92
N MET A 14 14.00 0.37 25.69
CA MET A 14 13.62 -0.08 24.34
C MET A 14 12.19 0.41 24.04
N ALA A 15 12.01 1.02 22.89
CA ALA A 15 10.69 1.46 22.45
C ALA A 15 9.85 0.27 22.01
N ARG A 16 8.56 0.24 22.40
CA ARG A 16 7.61 -0.81 22.02
C ARG A 16 6.95 -0.51 20.69
N PHE A 17 6.98 -1.49 19.82
CA PHE A 17 6.37 -1.45 18.49
C PHE A 17 5.65 -2.76 18.19
N TYR A 18 4.96 -2.80 17.06
CA TYR A 18 4.21 -3.96 16.58
C TYR A 18 4.73 -4.41 15.22
N HIS A 19 4.72 -5.72 15.00
CA HIS A 19 5.07 -6.34 13.71
C HIS A 19 4.02 -7.38 13.33
N GLY A 20 3.41 -7.22 12.16
CA GLY A 20 2.47 -8.20 11.61
C GLY A 20 3.19 -9.31 10.85
N ALA A 21 2.79 -10.56 11.07
CA ALA A 21 3.38 -11.73 10.41
C ALA A 21 2.33 -12.79 10.06
N HIS A 22 2.60 -13.55 9.00
CA HIS A 22 1.75 -14.65 8.52
C HIS A 22 2.04 -16.01 9.15
N SER A 23 3.08 -16.08 9.98
CA SER A 23 3.49 -17.32 10.63
C SER A 23 4.08 -17.04 12.00
N LEU A 24 3.92 -18.02 12.88
CA LEU A 24 4.51 -17.99 14.20
C LEU A 24 6.01 -18.28 14.13
N PHE A 25 6.82 -17.46 14.77
CA PHE A 25 8.26 -17.68 14.93
C PHE A 25 8.76 -17.21 16.31
N LYS A 26 9.90 -17.77 16.76
CA LYS A 26 10.41 -17.55 18.12
C LYS A 26 11.38 -16.36 18.24
N LYS A 27 11.97 -15.91 17.12
CA LYS A 27 12.95 -14.82 17.11
C LYS A 27 13.06 -14.21 15.72
N PHE A 28 13.38 -12.93 15.67
CA PHE A 28 13.79 -12.27 14.43
C PHE A 28 15.20 -12.71 14.04
N THR A 29 15.42 -12.94 12.76
CA THR A 29 16.69 -13.32 12.18
C THR A 29 16.97 -12.46 10.94
N LYS A 30 18.20 -12.47 10.45
CA LYS A 30 18.54 -11.74 9.20
C LYS A 30 17.66 -12.11 8.01
N SER A 31 17.12 -13.33 7.98
CA SER A 31 16.18 -13.78 6.94
C SER A 31 14.80 -13.14 7.01
N CYS A 32 14.45 -12.45 8.10
CA CYS A 32 13.19 -11.69 8.21
C CYS A 32 13.27 -10.35 7.47
N ALA A 33 14.47 -9.83 7.22
CA ALA A 33 14.66 -8.56 6.54
C ALA A 33 14.18 -8.62 5.09
N GLY A 34 13.53 -7.55 4.64
CA GLY A 34 13.07 -7.38 3.26
C GLY A 34 11.84 -8.19 2.86
N LYS A 35 11.27 -9.02 3.72
CA LYS A 35 10.06 -9.81 3.42
C LYS A 35 8.82 -8.96 3.17
N GLN A 36 8.73 -7.80 3.80
CA GLN A 36 7.62 -6.84 3.64
C GLN A 36 7.90 -5.79 2.55
N GLY A 37 8.93 -6.00 1.74
CA GLY A 37 9.40 -5.04 0.75
C GLY A 37 10.67 -4.32 1.23
N PHE A 38 11.13 -3.36 0.44
CA PHE A 38 12.40 -2.66 0.71
C PHE A 38 12.36 -1.16 0.38
N LYS A 39 11.20 -0.60 0.05
CA LYS A 39 11.09 0.83 -0.30
C LYS A 39 11.51 1.76 0.84
N CYS A 40 11.16 1.40 2.06
CA CYS A 40 11.58 2.13 3.25
C CYS A 40 12.82 1.52 3.94
N GLY A 41 13.67 0.83 3.16
CA GLY A 41 14.91 0.21 3.62
C GLY A 41 14.82 -1.32 3.70
N TYR A 42 15.96 -1.97 3.54
CA TYR A 42 16.08 -3.42 3.68
C TYR A 42 16.27 -3.80 5.15
N GLY A 43 15.18 -4.16 5.82
CA GLY A 43 15.17 -4.51 7.24
C GLY A 43 13.84 -5.14 7.63
N VAL A 44 13.51 -5.12 8.91
CA VAL A 44 12.22 -5.53 9.46
C VAL A 44 11.39 -4.29 9.75
N TYR A 45 10.18 -4.25 9.19
CA TYR A 45 9.26 -3.14 9.41
C TYR A 45 8.46 -3.35 10.69
N VAL A 46 8.40 -2.31 11.50
CA VAL A 46 7.59 -2.25 12.71
C VAL A 46 6.82 -0.93 12.75
N THR A 47 5.75 -0.89 13.51
CA THR A 47 4.87 0.27 13.61
C THR A 47 4.45 0.51 15.05
N SER A 48 4.24 1.76 15.44
CA SER A 48 3.60 2.10 16.72
C SER A 48 2.08 1.90 16.70
N VAL A 49 1.49 1.58 15.53
CA VAL A 49 0.04 1.46 15.32
C VAL A 49 -0.33 -0.03 15.25
N TYR A 50 -0.97 -0.55 16.30
CA TYR A 50 -1.38 -1.96 16.40
C TYR A 50 -2.28 -2.38 15.23
N SER A 51 -3.31 -1.61 14.93
CA SER A 51 -4.24 -1.92 13.83
C SER A 51 -3.55 -2.02 12.47
N PHE A 52 -2.48 -1.26 12.26
CA PHE A 52 -1.68 -1.35 11.04
C PHE A 52 -0.83 -2.63 11.00
N ALA A 53 -0.22 -3.03 12.13
CA ALA A 53 0.49 -4.31 12.22
C ALA A 53 -0.46 -5.49 11.99
N SER A 54 -1.65 -5.46 12.57
CA SER A 54 -2.70 -6.44 12.36
C SER A 54 -3.08 -6.57 10.88
N GLN A 55 -3.23 -5.45 10.17
CA GLN A 55 -3.49 -5.44 8.73
C GLN A 55 -2.34 -6.02 7.90
N CYS A 56 -1.09 -5.75 8.31
CA CYS A 56 0.10 -6.29 7.64
C CYS A 56 0.29 -7.80 7.87
N SER A 57 -0.35 -8.38 8.90
CA SER A 57 -0.30 -9.81 9.19
C SER A 57 -1.20 -10.64 8.28
N ASN A 58 -2.07 -10.01 7.51
CA ASN A 58 -3.07 -10.71 6.72
C ASN A 58 -2.46 -11.52 5.57
N ASP A 59 -2.65 -12.82 5.59
CA ASP A 59 -2.38 -13.73 4.48
C ASP A 59 -3.66 -14.49 4.08
N THR A 60 -3.68 -14.93 2.84
CA THR A 60 -4.74 -15.74 2.25
C THR A 60 -4.91 -17.13 2.90
N ASN A 61 -3.98 -17.54 3.74
CA ASN A 61 -3.96 -18.86 4.40
C ASN A 61 -4.54 -18.89 5.82
N GLY A 62 -5.02 -17.77 6.35
CA GLY A 62 -5.84 -17.73 7.56
C GLY A 62 -5.08 -17.74 8.89
N GLU A 63 -3.75 -17.67 8.92
CA GLU A 63 -3.02 -17.49 10.17
C GLU A 63 -2.37 -16.09 10.21
N HIS A 64 -2.73 -15.31 11.25
CA HIS A 64 -2.30 -13.94 11.42
C HIS A 64 -1.76 -13.74 12.82
N TYR A 65 -0.59 -13.13 12.94
CA TYR A 65 0.05 -12.86 14.22
C TYR A 65 0.50 -11.41 14.29
N VAL A 66 0.27 -10.78 15.42
CA VAL A 66 0.87 -9.50 15.79
C VAL A 66 1.87 -9.74 16.90
N TYR A 67 3.10 -9.36 16.65
CA TYR A 67 4.18 -9.38 17.61
C TYR A 67 4.29 -8.01 18.28
N THR A 68 4.21 -7.96 19.59
CA THR A 68 4.70 -6.83 20.37
C THR A 68 6.19 -6.96 20.52
N VAL A 69 6.93 -5.99 20.06
CA VAL A 69 8.39 -6.03 20.00
C VAL A 69 9.03 -4.82 20.65
N GLU A 70 10.19 -5.02 21.21
CA GLU A 70 11.11 -3.95 21.56
C GLU A 70 12.21 -3.85 20.51
N ILE A 71 12.50 -2.63 20.12
CA ILE A 71 13.54 -2.26 19.16
C ILE A 71 14.57 -1.35 19.82
N PRO A 72 15.75 -1.15 19.22
CA PRO A 72 16.74 -0.20 19.73
C PRO A 72 16.12 1.18 19.96
N GLU A 73 16.48 1.82 21.05
CA GLU A 73 16.05 3.20 21.31
C GLU A 73 16.65 4.14 20.28
N LYS A 74 15.84 5.08 19.81
CA LYS A 74 16.27 6.09 18.86
C LYS A 74 17.16 7.12 19.57
N THR A 75 18.35 7.34 19.01
CA THR A 75 19.29 8.38 19.42
C THR A 75 19.54 9.33 18.26
N GLU A 76 20.18 10.48 18.49
CA GLU A 76 20.46 11.46 17.43
C GLU A 76 21.29 10.89 16.28
N THR A 77 22.10 9.85 16.52
CA THR A 77 23.08 9.34 15.56
C THR A 77 22.82 7.92 15.05
N ASN A 78 21.77 7.23 15.53
CA ASN A 78 21.50 5.86 15.10
C ASN A 78 20.27 5.70 14.20
N TYR A 79 19.70 6.80 13.70
CA TYR A 79 18.54 6.75 12.80
C TYR A 79 18.62 7.77 11.67
N ILE A 80 17.85 7.52 10.62
CA ILE A 80 17.49 8.50 9.60
C ILE A 80 15.98 8.63 9.54
N GLY A 81 15.49 9.88 9.60
CA GLY A 81 14.06 10.20 9.50
C GLY A 81 13.73 10.74 8.12
N TYR A 82 12.73 10.18 7.47
CA TYR A 82 12.37 10.54 6.09
C TYR A 82 11.89 11.99 5.91
N LYS A 83 11.50 12.67 6.98
CA LYS A 83 11.07 14.07 6.93
C LYS A 83 12.03 15.03 7.64
N GLN A 84 13.23 14.60 7.93
CA GLN A 84 14.22 15.41 8.69
C GLN A 84 15.59 15.31 8.04
N PRO A 85 16.41 16.37 8.15
CA PRO A 85 17.81 16.30 7.74
C PRO A 85 18.56 15.17 8.43
N VAL A 86 19.42 14.50 7.70
CA VAL A 86 20.26 13.43 8.25
C VAL A 86 21.40 14.05 9.07
N HIS A 87 21.67 13.47 10.23
CA HIS A 87 22.76 13.94 11.10
C HIS A 87 24.10 13.92 10.36
N GLU A 88 24.88 14.99 10.50
CA GLU A 88 26.11 15.20 9.71
C GLU A 88 27.14 14.09 9.91
N ASN A 89 27.26 13.52 11.12
CA ASN A 89 28.16 12.39 11.37
C ASN A 89 27.81 11.16 10.52
N ILE A 90 26.51 10.88 10.30
CA ILE A 90 26.04 9.80 9.44
C ILE A 90 26.41 10.09 8.00
N VAL A 91 26.17 11.33 7.55
CA VAL A 91 26.53 11.77 6.19
C VAL A 91 28.01 11.57 5.93
N GLN A 92 28.88 12.03 6.85
CA GLN A 92 30.33 11.93 6.72
C GLN A 92 30.78 10.46 6.73
N ALA A 93 30.25 9.64 7.63
CA ALA A 93 30.58 8.22 7.70
C ALA A 93 30.23 7.48 6.39
N VAL A 94 29.06 7.75 5.83
CA VAL A 94 28.60 7.15 4.57
C VAL A 94 29.43 7.65 3.38
N GLN A 95 29.69 8.96 3.28
CA GLN A 95 30.51 9.52 2.22
C GLN A 95 31.94 8.92 2.25
N LYS A 96 32.53 8.78 3.43
CA LYS A 96 33.83 8.15 3.63
C LYS A 96 33.80 6.67 3.21
N ALA A 97 32.79 5.92 3.64
CA ALA A 97 32.68 4.49 3.34
C ALA A 97 32.52 4.21 1.84
N LEU A 98 31.81 5.08 1.11
CA LEU A 98 31.54 4.90 -0.32
C LEU A 98 32.51 5.67 -1.24
N GLY A 99 33.37 6.54 -0.70
CA GLY A 99 34.25 7.40 -1.49
C GLY A 99 33.50 8.39 -2.39
N ILE A 100 32.32 8.89 -1.95
CA ILE A 100 31.45 9.78 -2.73
C ILE A 100 31.22 11.12 -2.01
N VAL A 101 30.79 12.11 -2.78
CA VAL A 101 30.29 13.38 -2.26
C VAL A 101 28.79 13.47 -2.59
N LEU A 102 27.96 13.58 -1.55
CA LEU A 102 26.52 13.74 -1.71
C LEU A 102 26.16 15.20 -1.98
N SER A 103 25.23 15.42 -2.90
CA SER A 103 24.70 16.76 -3.20
C SER A 103 23.91 17.34 -2.00
N LYS A 104 23.69 18.65 -2.01
CA LYS A 104 22.87 19.31 -0.98
C LYS A 104 21.44 18.73 -0.97
N ALA A 105 20.86 18.48 -2.15
CA ALA A 105 19.53 17.85 -2.26
C ALA A 105 19.49 16.44 -1.65
N ALA A 106 20.50 15.61 -1.89
CA ALA A 106 20.62 14.28 -1.30
C ALA A 106 20.76 14.28 0.24
N LYS A 107 21.03 15.42 0.85
CA LYS A 107 21.17 15.59 2.30
C LYS A 107 19.99 16.34 2.93
N SER A 108 18.97 16.71 2.14
CA SER A 108 17.84 17.51 2.62
C SER A 108 17.01 16.79 3.69
N ASP A 109 16.83 15.50 3.53
CA ASP A 109 16.13 14.63 4.45
C ASP A 109 16.53 13.16 4.26
N GLY A 110 16.06 12.29 5.15
CA GLY A 110 16.42 10.86 5.10
C GLY A 110 15.86 10.13 3.89
N TRP A 111 14.76 10.60 3.29
CA TRP A 111 14.22 10.01 2.08
C TRP A 111 15.16 10.24 0.89
N GLU A 112 15.55 11.48 0.65
CA GLU A 112 16.48 11.84 -0.43
C GLU A 112 17.87 11.24 -0.20
N PHE A 113 18.30 11.17 1.06
CA PHE A 113 19.57 10.54 1.45
C PHE A 113 19.57 9.05 1.06
N LYS A 114 18.55 8.30 1.50
CA LYS A 114 18.41 6.88 1.15
C LYS A 114 18.29 6.68 -0.36
N ALA A 115 17.52 7.54 -1.04
CA ALA A 115 17.35 7.48 -2.49
C ALA A 115 18.67 7.69 -3.25
N ALA A 116 19.52 8.60 -2.78
CA ALA A 116 20.85 8.83 -3.35
C ALA A 116 21.76 7.60 -3.18
N LEU A 117 21.75 6.94 -2.03
CA LEU A 117 22.50 5.71 -1.80
C LEU A 117 21.98 4.57 -2.71
N ALA A 118 20.67 4.41 -2.80
CA ALA A 118 20.07 3.41 -3.67
C ALA A 118 20.43 3.66 -5.14
N LYS A 119 20.44 4.92 -5.59
CA LYS A 119 20.90 5.31 -6.92
C LYS A 119 22.37 4.98 -7.14
N HIS A 120 23.24 5.23 -6.15
CA HIS A 120 24.65 4.88 -6.22
C HIS A 120 24.85 3.38 -6.50
N PHE A 121 24.20 2.50 -5.72
CA PHE A 121 24.33 1.05 -5.89
C PHE A 121 23.65 0.51 -7.14
N ARG A 122 22.55 1.13 -7.58
CA ARG A 122 21.90 0.80 -8.83
C ARG A 122 22.80 1.09 -10.05
N GLY A 123 23.61 2.16 -9.98
CA GLY A 123 24.42 2.63 -11.12
C GLY A 123 23.53 2.98 -12.33
N ASN A 124 23.94 2.56 -13.50
CA ASN A 124 23.26 2.82 -14.78
C ASN A 124 22.05 1.90 -15.07
N ARG A 125 21.73 0.96 -14.18
CA ARG A 125 20.56 0.08 -14.36
C ARG A 125 19.26 0.87 -14.23
N LYS A 126 18.22 0.48 -14.98
CA LYS A 126 16.90 1.12 -14.93
C LYS A 126 16.16 0.85 -13.63
N THR A 127 16.30 -0.37 -13.10
CA THR A 127 15.55 -0.82 -11.91
C THR A 127 16.45 -1.04 -10.71
N LEU A 128 15.93 -0.71 -9.54
CA LEU A 128 16.54 -1.02 -8.25
C LEU A 128 16.27 -2.49 -7.91
N THR A 129 17.26 -3.18 -7.38
CA THR A 129 17.14 -4.58 -6.96
C THR A 129 17.18 -4.71 -5.45
N VAL A 130 16.71 -5.85 -4.93
CA VAL A 130 16.81 -6.20 -3.51
C VAL A 130 18.27 -6.15 -3.04
N ASN A 131 19.22 -6.56 -3.87
CA ASN A 131 20.64 -6.53 -3.52
C ASN A 131 21.20 -5.11 -3.38
N ASP A 132 20.67 -4.15 -4.15
CA ASP A 132 21.06 -2.74 -4.00
C ASP A 132 20.59 -2.18 -2.66
N GLU A 133 19.35 -2.45 -2.30
CA GLU A 133 18.78 -2.03 -1.02
C GLU A 133 19.47 -2.72 0.17
N LYS A 134 19.90 -3.97 0.00
CA LYS A 134 20.73 -4.65 1.01
C LYS A 134 22.07 -3.95 1.22
N LYS A 135 22.75 -3.53 0.15
CA LYS A 135 23.97 -2.75 0.23
C LYS A 135 23.76 -1.39 0.89
N VAL A 136 22.62 -0.73 0.62
CA VAL A 136 22.24 0.50 1.33
C VAL A 136 22.14 0.23 2.83
N ALA A 137 21.42 -0.81 3.24
CA ALA A 137 21.26 -1.16 4.65
C ALA A 137 22.63 -1.50 5.33
N GLU A 138 23.47 -2.26 4.65
CA GLU A 138 24.83 -2.60 5.12
C GLU A 138 25.70 -1.35 5.31
N THR A 139 25.61 -0.39 4.37
CA THR A 139 26.33 0.89 4.46
C THR A 139 25.82 1.73 5.62
N LEU A 140 24.49 1.80 5.81
CA LEU A 140 23.88 2.52 6.91
C LEU A 140 24.28 1.90 8.28
N LEU A 141 24.22 0.57 8.39
CA LEU A 141 24.65 -0.14 9.59
C LEU A 141 26.13 0.12 9.92
N ALA A 142 27.01 0.10 8.91
CA ALA A 142 28.42 0.43 9.08
C ALA A 142 28.65 1.89 9.52
N ALA A 143 27.73 2.79 9.18
CA ALA A 143 27.73 4.18 9.63
C ALA A 143 27.05 4.39 11.01
N GLY A 144 26.64 3.30 11.68
CA GLY A 144 26.00 3.34 13.00
C GLY A 144 24.48 3.55 12.98
N VAL A 145 23.86 3.58 11.81
CA VAL A 145 22.40 3.71 11.67
C VAL A 145 21.74 2.35 11.89
N GLU A 146 20.82 2.29 12.83
CA GLU A 146 20.06 1.08 13.16
C GLU A 146 18.60 1.16 12.68
N LEU A 147 18.08 2.38 12.53
CA LEU A 147 16.66 2.66 12.31
C LEU A 147 16.46 3.60 11.13
N ILE A 148 15.42 3.33 10.34
CA ILE A 148 14.86 4.29 9.39
C ILE A 148 13.44 4.59 9.84
N GLU A 149 13.09 5.86 10.00
CA GLU A 149 11.81 6.31 10.55
C GLU A 149 10.99 7.06 9.49
N TRP A 150 9.69 6.79 9.46
CA TRP A 150 8.71 7.60 8.72
C TRP A 150 7.35 7.60 9.43
N PRO A 151 6.54 8.67 9.29
CA PRO A 151 5.22 8.73 9.93
C PRO A 151 4.29 7.65 9.37
N TYR A 152 3.39 7.14 10.21
CA TYR A 152 2.34 6.20 9.79
C TYR A 152 1.41 6.86 8.77
N VAL A 153 1.00 8.10 9.04
CA VAL A 153 0.31 8.95 8.08
C VAL A 153 1.25 10.06 7.66
N TRP A 154 1.58 10.12 6.37
CA TRP A 154 2.61 11.04 5.88
C TRP A 154 2.30 12.51 6.10
N THR A 155 1.02 12.85 6.09
CA THR A 155 0.51 14.22 6.33
C THR A 155 0.32 14.57 7.79
N ASP A 156 0.27 13.54 8.67
CA ASP A 156 0.04 13.72 10.11
C ASP A 156 0.87 12.72 10.94
N SER A 157 2.03 13.18 11.41
CA SER A 157 2.94 12.38 12.22
C SER A 157 2.42 12.06 13.64
N SER A 158 1.35 12.73 14.10
CA SER A 158 0.74 12.45 15.39
C SER A 158 0.01 11.11 15.46
N GLN A 159 -0.36 10.54 14.30
CA GLN A 159 -1.09 9.28 14.22
C GLN A 159 -0.24 8.02 14.36
N GLY A 160 1.06 8.17 14.52
CA GLY A 160 1.97 7.08 14.76
C GLY A 160 3.19 7.09 13.84
N MET A 161 4.11 6.19 14.13
CA MET A 161 5.40 6.08 13.45
C MET A 161 5.62 4.65 12.95
N ASN A 162 6.23 4.56 11.79
CA ASN A 162 6.76 3.32 11.23
C ASN A 162 8.29 3.35 11.30
N MET A 163 8.89 2.19 11.47
CA MET A 163 10.35 2.05 11.44
C MET A 163 10.78 0.83 10.66
N THR A 164 11.92 0.94 9.98
CA THR A 164 12.71 -0.20 9.53
C THR A 164 13.85 -0.41 10.51
N VAL A 165 13.87 -1.57 11.15
CA VAL A 165 15.01 -2.02 11.96
C VAL A 165 15.98 -2.74 11.02
N LEU A 166 17.16 -2.17 10.79
CA LEU A 166 18.12 -2.66 9.81
C LEU A 166 18.80 -3.97 10.25
N ASP A 167 19.06 -4.12 11.55
CA ASP A 167 19.54 -5.37 12.13
C ASP A 167 18.40 -6.10 12.86
N ALA A 168 17.78 -7.05 12.19
CA ALA A 168 16.68 -7.84 12.72
C ALA A 168 17.03 -8.58 14.03
N THR A 169 18.30 -8.86 14.29
CA THR A 169 18.73 -9.58 15.50
C THR A 169 18.61 -8.74 16.77
N LYS A 170 18.44 -7.43 16.64
CA LYS A 170 18.25 -6.49 17.75
C LYS A 170 16.78 -6.33 18.15
N ILE A 171 15.86 -6.97 17.46
CA ILE A 171 14.44 -6.97 17.80
C ILE A 171 14.17 -8.04 18.86
N ARG A 172 13.59 -7.64 19.98
CA ARG A 172 13.18 -8.54 21.06
C ARG A 172 11.65 -8.72 21.04
N ILE A 173 11.20 -9.96 20.95
CA ILE A 173 9.78 -10.28 21.06
C ILE A 173 9.38 -10.19 22.53
N ILE A 174 8.35 -9.41 22.84
CA ILE A 174 7.76 -9.28 24.17
C ILE A 174 6.53 -10.15 24.30
N ASP A 175 5.69 -10.13 23.26
CA ASP A 175 4.47 -10.89 23.20
C ASP A 175 4.12 -11.23 21.76
N VAL A 176 3.25 -12.22 21.57
CA VAL A 176 2.70 -12.59 20.29
C VAL A 176 1.22 -12.94 20.45
N GLU A 177 0.41 -12.30 19.67
CA GLU A 177 -1.03 -12.50 19.61
C GLU A 177 -1.41 -13.14 18.27
N LYS A 178 -2.23 -14.19 18.30
CA LYS A 178 -2.89 -14.70 17.10
C LYS A 178 -4.12 -13.85 16.86
N VAL A 179 -4.07 -13.06 15.81
CA VAL A 179 -5.21 -12.25 15.38
C VAL A 179 -6.23 -13.18 14.75
N ARG A 180 -7.43 -13.22 15.31
CA ARG A 180 -8.54 -13.96 14.70
C ARG A 180 -8.95 -13.22 13.42
N ASP A 181 -9.38 -13.99 12.41
CA ASP A 181 -10.11 -13.40 11.30
C ASP A 181 -11.26 -12.60 11.90
N ALA A 182 -11.19 -11.29 11.74
CA ALA A 182 -12.22 -10.41 12.27
C ALA A 182 -13.55 -10.88 11.70
N ASN A 183 -14.51 -11.12 12.58
CA ASN A 183 -15.90 -11.23 12.19
C ASN A 183 -16.20 -9.99 11.33
N PRO A 184 -16.86 -10.11 10.17
CA PRO A 184 -17.23 -8.95 9.36
C PRO A 184 -17.92 -7.83 10.14
N ASP A 185 -18.43 -8.13 11.32
CA ASP A 185 -19.10 -7.19 12.23
C ASP A 185 -18.17 -6.56 13.28
N GLU A 186 -16.90 -6.94 13.35
CA GLU A 186 -15.91 -6.36 14.27
C GLU A 186 -15.10 -5.23 13.61
N GLU A 187 -14.82 -4.16 14.35
CA GLU A 187 -14.15 -2.96 13.83
C GLU A 187 -12.67 -3.18 13.42
N GLU A 188 -12.02 -4.21 13.94
CA GLU A 188 -10.62 -4.53 13.64
C GLU A 188 -10.51 -5.55 12.51
N CYS A 189 -10.44 -5.06 11.29
CA CYS A 189 -10.39 -5.90 10.10
C CYS A 189 -8.98 -6.05 9.54
N THR A 190 -8.68 -7.26 9.09
CA THR A 190 -7.50 -7.57 8.25
C THR A 190 -7.56 -6.81 6.92
N ASN A 191 -6.44 -6.71 6.19
CA ASN A 191 -6.36 -5.96 4.93
C ASN A 191 -7.43 -6.35 3.89
N THR A 192 -7.81 -7.63 3.83
CA THR A 192 -8.85 -8.11 2.90
C THR A 192 -10.23 -7.60 3.30
N HIS A 193 -10.49 -7.51 4.61
CA HIS A 193 -11.74 -7.02 5.16
C HIS A 193 -11.75 -5.49 5.35
N ARG A 194 -10.59 -4.84 5.33
CA ARG A 194 -10.51 -3.38 5.56
C ARG A 194 -11.28 -2.58 4.52
N VAL A 195 -11.18 -2.92 3.24
CA VAL A 195 -11.96 -2.25 2.20
C VAL A 195 -13.45 -2.52 2.44
N ALA A 196 -13.82 -3.75 2.78
CA ALA A 196 -15.18 -4.12 3.13
C ALA A 196 -15.70 -3.33 4.34
N HIS A 197 -14.89 -3.21 5.41
CA HIS A 197 -15.22 -2.41 6.59
C HIS A 197 -15.40 -0.94 6.24
N LEU A 198 -14.50 -0.36 5.46
CA LEU A 198 -14.62 1.04 5.02
C LEU A 198 -15.88 1.25 4.15
N ILE A 199 -16.21 0.31 3.27
CA ILE A 199 -17.44 0.37 2.47
C ILE A 199 -18.66 0.29 3.38
N ARG A 200 -18.69 -0.58 4.38
CA ARG A 200 -19.78 -0.65 5.36
C ARG A 200 -19.91 0.65 6.16
N LYS A 201 -18.81 1.18 6.62
CA LYS A 201 -18.80 2.38 7.46
C LYS A 201 -19.30 3.62 6.71
N TYR A 202 -18.84 3.85 5.49
CA TYR A 202 -19.07 5.07 4.74
C TYR A 202 -20.07 4.91 3.59
N TYR A 203 -20.29 3.67 3.10
CA TYR A 203 -21.05 3.35 1.89
C TYR A 203 -21.88 2.08 2.06
N ASN A 204 -22.60 2.00 3.17
CA ASN A 204 -23.35 0.78 3.57
C ASN A 204 -24.24 0.21 2.46
N GLN A 205 -24.83 1.08 1.63
CA GLN A 205 -25.68 0.68 0.51
C GLN A 205 -24.97 -0.16 -0.57
N TYR A 206 -23.65 -0.13 -0.61
CA TYR A 206 -22.85 -0.88 -1.59
C TYR A 206 -22.29 -2.19 -1.06
N TYR A 207 -22.44 -2.47 0.24
CA TYR A 207 -21.88 -3.66 0.81
C TYR A 207 -22.95 -4.71 1.10
N SER A 208 -22.97 -5.76 0.28
CA SER A 208 -23.66 -7.02 0.53
C SER A 208 -22.95 -8.12 -0.26
N ILE A 209 -22.94 -9.34 0.28
CA ILE A 209 -22.49 -10.51 -0.45
C ILE A 209 -23.73 -11.06 -1.17
N GLU A 210 -23.67 -11.07 -2.49
CA GLU A 210 -24.77 -11.50 -3.34
C GLU A 210 -24.40 -12.75 -4.12
N THR A 211 -25.42 -13.41 -4.62
CA THR A 211 -25.29 -14.56 -5.52
C THR A 211 -25.90 -14.20 -6.88
N TYR A 212 -25.11 -14.33 -7.92
CA TYR A 212 -25.47 -13.96 -9.28
C TYR A 212 -25.44 -15.21 -10.18
N PRO A 213 -26.53 -15.61 -10.84
CA PRO A 213 -26.50 -16.74 -11.77
C PRO A 213 -25.49 -16.51 -12.90
N ALA A 214 -24.53 -17.42 -13.08
CA ALA A 214 -23.41 -17.19 -14.00
C ALA A 214 -23.85 -16.99 -15.46
N LYS A 215 -24.94 -17.64 -15.86
CA LYS A 215 -25.56 -17.53 -17.21
C LYS A 215 -26.04 -16.11 -17.53
N ASP A 216 -26.42 -15.33 -16.53
CA ASP A 216 -26.98 -13.99 -16.67
C ASP A 216 -25.91 -12.89 -16.55
N CYS A 217 -24.64 -13.27 -16.36
CA CYS A 217 -23.58 -12.33 -16.08
C CYS A 217 -22.76 -11.91 -17.31
N ALA A 218 -22.51 -10.60 -17.41
CA ALA A 218 -21.43 -10.02 -18.21
C ALA A 218 -20.15 -10.04 -17.36
N ARG A 219 -19.20 -10.91 -17.71
CA ARG A 219 -18.02 -11.23 -16.90
C ARG A 219 -16.81 -10.41 -17.31
N ILE A 220 -16.34 -9.52 -16.44
CA ILE A 220 -15.06 -8.85 -16.61
C ILE A 220 -13.98 -9.80 -16.11
N THR A 221 -13.10 -10.28 -17.00
CA THR A 221 -11.99 -11.20 -16.68
C THR A 221 -10.67 -10.62 -17.13
N THR A 222 -10.36 -10.69 -18.41
CA THR A 222 -9.17 -10.10 -19.03
C THR A 222 -9.55 -9.00 -20.01
N ILE A 223 -8.61 -8.13 -20.35
CA ILE A 223 -8.86 -7.02 -21.31
C ILE A 223 -9.33 -7.55 -22.68
N ALA A 224 -8.84 -8.71 -23.09
CA ALA A 224 -9.20 -9.33 -24.39
C ALA A 224 -10.55 -10.07 -24.37
N ALA A 225 -11.18 -10.23 -23.21
CA ALA A 225 -12.48 -10.88 -23.11
C ALA A 225 -13.61 -9.97 -23.65
N GLU A 226 -14.75 -10.55 -23.98
CA GLU A 226 -15.95 -9.85 -24.51
C GLU A 226 -16.31 -8.59 -23.72
N TRP A 227 -16.27 -8.67 -22.39
CA TRP A 227 -16.60 -7.58 -21.48
C TRP A 227 -15.38 -6.91 -20.85
N GLY A 228 -14.16 -7.23 -21.34
CA GLY A 228 -12.90 -6.77 -20.77
C GLY A 228 -12.74 -5.25 -20.76
N ILE A 229 -13.33 -4.56 -21.76
CA ILE A 229 -13.30 -3.10 -21.86
C ILE A 229 -13.98 -2.40 -20.67
N LEU A 230 -14.87 -3.08 -19.96
CA LEU A 230 -15.53 -2.57 -18.74
C LEU A 230 -14.59 -2.56 -17.53
N GLY A 231 -13.51 -3.33 -17.56
CA GLY A 231 -12.52 -3.39 -16.48
C GLY A 231 -11.70 -2.11 -16.35
N ASN A 232 -11.23 -1.83 -15.14
CA ASN A 232 -10.46 -0.62 -14.84
C ASN A 232 -9.09 -0.57 -15.54
N PHE A 233 -8.49 -1.72 -15.86
CA PHE A 233 -7.23 -1.84 -16.58
C PHE A 233 -7.38 -1.74 -18.10
N ALA A 234 -8.60 -1.76 -18.62
CA ALA A 234 -8.83 -1.66 -20.05
C ALA A 234 -8.29 -0.33 -20.58
N PRO A 235 -7.54 -0.33 -21.70
CA PRO A 235 -7.01 0.88 -22.30
C PRO A 235 -8.11 1.91 -22.58
N GLY A 236 -7.83 3.15 -22.29
CA GLY A 236 -8.73 4.28 -22.53
C GLY A 236 -8.11 5.51 -21.89
N GLU A 237 -7.43 6.33 -22.70
CA GLU A 237 -6.83 7.58 -22.22
C GLU A 237 -7.89 8.46 -21.58
N LEU A 238 -7.65 8.83 -20.33
CA LEU A 238 -8.46 9.78 -19.60
C LEU A 238 -7.67 11.07 -19.43
N VAL A 239 -8.34 12.20 -19.61
CA VAL A 239 -7.75 13.51 -19.39
C VAL A 239 -8.46 14.22 -18.25
N VAL A 240 -7.75 14.52 -17.17
CA VAL A 240 -8.28 15.25 -16.02
C VAL A 240 -7.46 16.53 -15.82
N ASN A 241 -8.09 17.68 -16.01
CA ASN A 241 -7.44 18.99 -15.93
C ASN A 241 -6.11 19.08 -16.73
N GLY A 242 -6.10 18.49 -17.93
CA GLY A 242 -4.93 18.49 -18.83
C GLY A 242 -3.90 17.40 -18.57
N VAL A 243 -4.02 16.63 -17.50
CA VAL A 243 -3.14 15.47 -17.20
C VAL A 243 -3.74 14.20 -17.76
N LYS A 244 -2.93 13.39 -18.46
CA LYS A 244 -3.33 12.15 -19.12
C LYS A 244 -3.13 10.93 -18.23
N PHE A 245 -4.11 10.05 -18.19
CA PHE A 245 -4.05 8.76 -17.49
C PHE A 245 -4.33 7.64 -18.50
N VAL A 246 -3.62 6.53 -18.40
CA VAL A 246 -3.73 5.43 -19.37
C VAL A 246 -5.05 4.66 -19.28
N ASN A 247 -5.67 4.67 -18.10
CA ASN A 247 -6.96 4.03 -17.82
C ASN A 247 -7.53 4.48 -16.47
N SER A 248 -8.72 4.02 -16.11
CA SER A 248 -9.38 4.35 -14.83
C SER A 248 -8.65 3.82 -13.61
N GLU A 249 -7.96 2.67 -13.70
CA GLU A 249 -7.14 2.17 -12.60
C GLU A 249 -5.96 3.11 -12.29
N HIS A 250 -5.29 3.64 -13.33
CA HIS A 250 -4.21 4.60 -13.16
C HIS A 250 -4.66 5.85 -12.39
N LEU A 251 -5.75 6.47 -12.82
CA LEU A 251 -6.31 7.63 -12.12
C LEU A 251 -6.65 7.28 -10.67
N PHE A 252 -7.36 6.18 -10.44
CA PHE A 252 -7.76 5.70 -9.12
C PHE A 252 -6.56 5.44 -8.19
N GLN A 253 -5.48 4.86 -8.72
CA GLN A 253 -4.28 4.59 -7.92
C GLN A 253 -3.56 5.88 -7.51
N VAL A 254 -3.46 6.87 -8.41
CA VAL A 254 -2.80 8.15 -8.10
C VAL A 254 -3.59 8.97 -7.08
N MET A 255 -4.92 8.96 -7.14
CA MET A 255 -5.80 9.65 -6.20
C MET A 255 -5.61 9.24 -4.74
N LYS A 256 -5.00 8.09 -4.47
CA LYS A 256 -4.73 7.59 -3.11
C LYS A 256 -3.68 8.40 -2.35
N PHE A 257 -2.89 9.22 -3.01
CA PHE A 257 -1.69 9.82 -2.45
C PHE A 257 -1.68 11.34 -2.57
N LYS A 258 -1.12 12.00 -1.54
CA LYS A 258 -0.91 13.45 -1.48
C LYS A 258 0.56 13.84 -1.62
N GLU A 259 1.49 12.93 -1.32
CA GLU A 259 2.91 13.19 -1.30
C GLU A 259 3.47 13.26 -2.73
N LYS A 260 4.08 14.39 -3.10
CA LYS A 260 4.58 14.67 -4.46
C LYS A 260 5.41 13.53 -5.06
N GLY A 261 6.43 13.06 -4.35
CA GLY A 261 7.32 12.00 -4.83
C GLY A 261 6.59 10.68 -5.05
N VAL A 262 5.67 10.34 -4.16
CA VAL A 262 4.84 9.13 -4.28
C VAL A 262 3.87 9.23 -5.45
N VAL A 263 3.17 10.37 -5.57
CA VAL A 263 2.28 10.67 -6.71
C VAL A 263 3.02 10.50 -8.03
N GLN A 264 4.19 11.13 -8.18
CA GLN A 264 4.99 11.04 -9.40
C GLN A 264 5.47 9.62 -9.69
N ASN A 265 5.90 8.87 -8.66
CA ASN A 265 6.34 7.49 -8.83
C ASN A 265 5.19 6.56 -9.22
N VAL A 266 4.01 6.71 -8.61
CA VAL A 266 2.84 5.92 -8.98
C VAL A 266 2.37 6.27 -10.39
N TYR A 267 2.29 7.56 -10.71
CA TYR A 267 1.91 8.02 -12.04
C TYR A 267 2.85 7.51 -13.13
N ASN A 268 4.16 7.67 -12.95
CA ASN A 268 5.16 7.23 -13.92
C ASN A 268 5.30 5.69 -14.01
N GLY A 269 4.78 4.96 -13.03
CA GLY A 269 4.77 3.50 -13.03
C GLY A 269 3.79 2.91 -14.04
N TYR A 270 2.77 3.67 -14.42
CA TYR A 270 1.81 3.29 -15.47
C TYR A 270 2.32 3.74 -16.84
N SER A 271 2.14 2.91 -17.86
CA SER A 271 2.62 3.20 -19.21
C SER A 271 1.55 2.94 -20.26
N PHE A 272 1.50 3.80 -21.27
CA PHE A 272 0.61 3.62 -22.41
C PHE A 272 1.01 2.36 -23.19
N GLY A 273 0.11 1.35 -23.22
CA GLY A 273 0.35 0.08 -23.90
C GLY A 273 1.21 -0.94 -23.12
N GLY A 274 1.51 -0.68 -21.84
CA GLY A 274 2.28 -1.57 -20.97
C GLY A 274 1.42 -2.50 -20.11
N ASN A 275 2.11 -3.32 -19.32
CA ASN A 275 1.49 -4.13 -18.28
C ASN A 275 1.42 -3.32 -16.97
N ASP A 276 0.24 -2.91 -16.57
CA ASP A 276 0.03 -2.04 -15.39
C ASP A 276 0.02 -2.80 -14.05
N ALA A 277 0.08 -4.14 -14.05
CA ALA A 277 0.11 -4.92 -12.80
C ALA A 277 1.31 -4.59 -11.89
N PRO A 278 2.54 -4.43 -12.40
CA PRO A 278 3.67 -3.97 -11.57
C PRO A 278 3.46 -2.58 -10.97
N ALA A 279 2.83 -1.67 -11.70
CA ALA A 279 2.53 -0.31 -11.24
C ALA A 279 1.50 -0.34 -10.10
N LYS A 280 0.45 -1.14 -10.21
CA LYS A 280 -0.53 -1.37 -9.13
C LYS A 280 0.15 -1.95 -7.87
N MET A 281 1.04 -2.92 -8.03
CA MET A 281 1.80 -3.48 -6.91
C MET A 281 2.72 -2.44 -6.26
N ALA A 282 3.33 -1.56 -7.05
CA ALA A 282 4.13 -0.46 -6.54
C ALA A 282 3.28 0.53 -5.73
N ALA A 283 2.11 0.91 -6.23
CA ALA A 283 1.16 1.75 -5.49
C ALA A 283 0.75 1.09 -4.17
N LYS A 284 0.42 -0.21 -4.19
CA LYS A 284 0.08 -0.97 -2.99
C LYS A 284 1.21 -0.98 -1.95
N SER A 285 2.48 -1.07 -2.37
CA SER A 285 3.58 -0.98 -1.41
C SER A 285 3.70 0.40 -0.75
N TYR A 286 3.39 1.51 -1.44
CA TYR A 286 3.30 2.82 -0.79
C TYR A 286 2.14 2.90 0.20
N GLU A 287 0.99 2.29 -0.10
CA GLU A 287 -0.10 2.17 0.89
C GLU A 287 0.35 1.43 2.15
N THR A 288 1.07 0.32 1.98
CA THR A 288 1.54 -0.52 3.08
C THR A 288 2.52 0.22 4.01
N VAL A 289 3.29 1.15 3.47
CA VAL A 289 4.23 1.95 4.28
C VAL A 289 3.67 3.31 4.73
N GLY A 290 2.35 3.52 4.61
CA GLY A 290 1.66 4.64 5.23
C GLY A 290 1.53 5.92 4.40
N PHE A 291 1.86 5.91 3.11
CA PHE A 291 1.72 7.10 2.25
C PHE A 291 0.29 7.37 1.77
N LYS A 292 -0.63 6.46 2.01
CA LYS A 292 -2.02 6.64 1.61
C LYS A 292 -2.66 7.81 2.37
N ARG A 293 -3.48 8.61 1.70
CA ARG A 293 -4.22 9.70 2.35
C ARG A 293 -5.16 9.16 3.43
N GLU A 294 -5.33 9.92 4.51
CA GLU A 294 -6.08 9.51 5.71
C GLU A 294 -7.56 9.27 5.43
N ASP A 295 -8.15 10.15 4.62
CA ASP A 295 -9.56 10.15 4.27
C ASP A 295 -9.91 9.17 3.14
N TRP A 296 -8.94 8.35 2.67
CA TRP A 296 -9.16 7.42 1.58
C TRP A 296 -10.35 6.50 1.81
N GLY A 297 -10.54 6.04 3.06
CA GLY A 297 -11.67 5.20 3.41
C GLY A 297 -13.01 5.84 3.17
N ALA A 298 -13.12 7.14 3.46
CA ALA A 298 -14.35 7.91 3.28
C ALA A 298 -14.61 8.32 1.82
N MET A 299 -13.62 8.23 0.94
CA MET A 299 -13.78 8.64 -0.47
C MET A 299 -13.58 7.51 -1.50
N ILE A 300 -13.25 6.29 -1.07
CA ILE A 300 -12.83 5.21 -1.98
C ILE A 300 -13.87 4.87 -3.05
N VAL A 301 -15.15 4.87 -2.70
CA VAL A 301 -16.23 4.60 -3.66
C VAL A 301 -16.46 5.80 -4.55
N ASP A 302 -16.47 6.99 -3.98
CA ASP A 302 -16.63 8.24 -4.73
C ASP A 302 -15.47 8.49 -5.69
N ALA A 303 -14.25 8.15 -5.30
CA ALA A 303 -13.09 8.17 -6.19
C ALA A 303 -13.25 7.19 -7.36
N MET A 304 -13.74 5.97 -7.11
CA MET A 304 -14.01 5.02 -8.18
C MET A 304 -15.15 5.51 -9.09
N LYS A 305 -16.22 6.06 -8.52
CA LYS A 305 -17.33 6.64 -9.30
C LYS A 305 -16.81 7.78 -10.21
N CYS A 306 -15.96 8.65 -9.68
CA CYS A 306 -15.31 9.71 -10.47
C CYS A 306 -14.50 9.13 -11.63
N CYS A 307 -13.68 8.09 -11.39
CA CYS A 307 -12.89 7.43 -12.43
C CYS A 307 -13.75 6.78 -13.51
N LEU A 308 -14.83 6.09 -13.11
CA LEU A 308 -15.77 5.47 -14.03
C LEU A 308 -16.58 6.50 -14.82
N GLN A 309 -17.02 7.58 -14.19
CA GLN A 309 -17.71 8.68 -14.83
C GLN A 309 -16.81 9.35 -15.89
N THR A 310 -15.56 9.65 -15.54
CA THR A 310 -14.56 10.19 -16.47
C THR A 310 -14.36 9.25 -17.67
N LYS A 311 -14.25 7.95 -17.42
CA LYS A 311 -14.13 6.95 -18.49
C LYS A 311 -15.39 6.90 -19.37
N TYR A 312 -16.56 6.98 -18.79
CA TYR A 312 -17.83 7.00 -19.50
C TYR A 312 -17.94 8.22 -20.42
N GLU A 313 -17.54 9.38 -19.95
CA GLU A 313 -17.59 10.62 -20.72
C GLU A 313 -16.58 10.65 -21.87
N GLN A 314 -15.41 10.05 -21.69
CA GLN A 314 -14.29 10.19 -22.63
C GLN A 314 -14.06 8.96 -23.52
N CYS A 315 -14.51 7.76 -23.15
CA CYS A 315 -14.25 6.53 -23.88
C CYS A 315 -15.52 5.99 -24.57
N GLU A 316 -15.66 6.21 -25.86
CA GLU A 316 -16.83 5.75 -26.64
C GLU A 316 -16.98 4.22 -26.63
N SER A 317 -15.87 3.48 -26.76
CA SER A 317 -15.88 2.01 -26.72
C SER A 317 -16.39 1.48 -25.39
N PHE A 318 -16.02 2.11 -24.28
CA PHE A 318 -16.52 1.78 -22.95
C PHE A 318 -18.03 2.02 -22.86
N ARG A 319 -18.52 3.20 -23.30
CA ARG A 319 -19.98 3.49 -23.32
C ARG A 319 -20.75 2.46 -24.14
N LYS A 320 -20.31 2.15 -25.35
CA LYS A 320 -20.95 1.16 -26.23
C LYS A 320 -21.01 -0.22 -25.58
N THR A 321 -19.93 -0.67 -24.96
CA THR A 321 -19.87 -1.97 -24.30
C THR A 321 -20.76 -1.98 -23.04
N LEU A 322 -20.78 -0.89 -22.28
CA LEU A 322 -21.64 -0.76 -21.10
C LEU A 322 -23.11 -0.81 -21.50
N GLU A 323 -23.50 -0.11 -22.55
CA GLU A 323 -24.87 -0.14 -23.11
C GLU A 323 -25.25 -1.54 -23.63
N ALA A 324 -24.32 -2.22 -24.32
CA ALA A 324 -24.54 -3.59 -24.80
C ALA A 324 -24.76 -4.61 -23.66
N SER A 325 -24.37 -4.28 -22.44
CA SER A 325 -24.59 -5.12 -21.26
C SER A 325 -25.99 -5.00 -20.67
N LYS A 326 -26.92 -4.21 -21.26
CA LYS A 326 -28.29 -4.10 -20.79
C LYS A 326 -28.95 -5.46 -20.65
N GLY A 327 -29.66 -5.68 -19.54
CA GLY A 327 -30.27 -6.95 -19.20
C GLY A 327 -29.31 -8.00 -18.60
N LYS A 328 -28.02 -7.73 -18.54
CA LYS A 328 -27.02 -8.59 -17.87
C LYS A 328 -26.58 -8.02 -16.53
N ILE A 329 -26.19 -8.89 -15.63
CA ILE A 329 -25.55 -8.55 -14.37
C ILE A 329 -24.04 -8.40 -14.65
N ILE A 330 -23.47 -7.26 -14.35
CA ILE A 330 -22.01 -7.04 -14.55
C ILE A 330 -21.27 -7.51 -13.32
N VAL A 331 -20.23 -8.35 -13.50
CA VAL A 331 -19.39 -8.85 -12.40
C VAL A 331 -17.92 -8.84 -12.79
N GLU A 332 -17.06 -8.45 -11.85
CA GLU A 332 -15.62 -8.66 -11.99
C GLU A 332 -15.25 -10.04 -11.44
N ASP A 333 -14.89 -10.95 -12.33
CA ASP A 333 -14.68 -12.36 -11.99
C ASP A 333 -13.21 -12.62 -11.63
N GLN A 334 -12.97 -12.89 -10.35
CA GLN A 334 -11.66 -13.29 -9.80
C GLN A 334 -11.56 -14.81 -9.55
N SER A 335 -12.32 -15.64 -10.23
CA SER A 335 -12.31 -17.11 -10.03
C SER A 335 -10.95 -17.75 -10.31
N SER A 336 -10.14 -17.19 -11.20
CA SER A 336 -8.77 -17.61 -11.50
C SER A 336 -7.75 -17.26 -10.41
N SER A 337 -8.09 -16.36 -9.48
CA SER A 337 -7.21 -15.97 -8.37
C SER A 337 -7.09 -17.13 -7.37
N THR A 338 -5.89 -17.33 -6.82
CA THR A 338 -5.60 -18.32 -5.77
C THR A 338 -6.24 -17.99 -4.41
N LYS A 339 -6.69 -16.75 -4.21
CA LYS A 339 -7.39 -16.33 -2.98
C LYS A 339 -8.69 -17.12 -2.82
N LYS A 340 -9.00 -17.57 -1.62
CA LYS A 340 -10.23 -18.33 -1.32
C LYS A 340 -11.50 -17.49 -1.48
N SER A 341 -11.46 -16.22 -1.08
CA SER A 341 -12.58 -15.29 -1.17
C SER A 341 -12.33 -14.21 -2.21
N PRO A 342 -13.37 -13.66 -2.85
CA PRO A 342 -13.24 -12.49 -3.69
C PRO A 342 -12.87 -11.27 -2.83
N ASP A 343 -12.27 -10.26 -3.44
CA ASP A 343 -12.18 -8.95 -2.78
C ASP A 343 -13.53 -8.20 -2.87
N THR A 344 -13.61 -7.01 -2.28
CA THR A 344 -14.84 -6.22 -2.24
C THR A 344 -15.34 -5.80 -3.64
N TRP A 345 -14.44 -5.67 -4.62
CA TRP A 345 -14.74 -5.21 -5.96
C TRP A 345 -15.31 -6.31 -6.85
N SER A 346 -15.11 -7.57 -6.49
CA SER A 346 -15.22 -8.73 -7.38
C SER A 346 -16.13 -9.84 -6.83
N VAL A 347 -16.19 -10.93 -7.60
CA VAL A 347 -16.91 -12.17 -7.29
C VAL A 347 -16.04 -13.39 -7.58
N LYS A 348 -16.46 -14.54 -7.06
CA LYS A 348 -15.92 -15.86 -7.42
C LYS A 348 -17.01 -16.83 -7.82
N LEU A 349 -16.73 -17.65 -8.81
CA LEU A 349 -17.61 -18.74 -9.22
C LEU A 349 -17.70 -19.82 -8.12
N ARG A 350 -18.92 -20.17 -7.77
CA ARG A 350 -19.30 -21.24 -6.84
C ARG A 350 -20.43 -22.04 -7.46
N GLY A 351 -20.10 -23.22 -7.96
CA GLY A 351 -21.07 -23.98 -8.76
C GLY A 351 -21.46 -23.26 -10.04
N ASP A 352 -22.72 -22.96 -10.23
CA ASP A 352 -23.32 -22.29 -11.37
C ASP A 352 -23.55 -20.78 -11.15
N SER A 353 -23.06 -20.25 -10.04
CA SER A 353 -23.32 -18.87 -9.62
C SER A 353 -22.03 -18.16 -9.18
N PHE A 354 -21.96 -16.86 -9.43
CA PHE A 354 -20.94 -15.98 -8.86
C PHE A 354 -21.39 -15.50 -7.49
N VAL A 355 -20.45 -15.52 -6.52
CA VAL A 355 -20.71 -15.07 -5.14
C VAL A 355 -19.69 -14.02 -4.74
N GLY A 356 -20.16 -12.91 -4.22
CA GLY A 356 -19.30 -11.83 -3.71
C GLY A 356 -19.99 -10.46 -3.73
N PRO A 357 -19.29 -9.43 -3.25
CA PRO A 357 -19.84 -8.07 -3.19
C PRO A 357 -20.03 -7.42 -4.56
N SER A 358 -19.17 -7.73 -5.53
CA SER A 358 -19.22 -7.18 -6.91
C SER A 358 -19.35 -5.66 -6.97
N LEU A 359 -18.63 -4.92 -6.12
CA LEU A 359 -18.79 -3.46 -6.05
C LEU A 359 -18.53 -2.78 -7.40
N LEU A 360 -17.48 -3.19 -8.15
CA LEU A 360 -17.26 -2.65 -9.50
C LEU A 360 -18.44 -2.90 -10.41
N GLY A 361 -18.96 -4.13 -10.43
CA GLY A 361 -20.13 -4.48 -11.24
C GLY A 361 -21.37 -3.66 -10.89
N ARG A 362 -21.62 -3.42 -9.60
CA ARG A 362 -22.74 -2.58 -9.13
C ARG A 362 -22.62 -1.13 -9.59
N LEU A 363 -21.41 -0.53 -9.47
CA LEU A 363 -21.18 0.83 -9.94
C LEU A 363 -21.33 0.95 -11.47
N LEU A 364 -20.91 -0.07 -12.21
CA LEU A 364 -21.09 -0.12 -13.66
C LEU A 364 -22.57 -0.23 -14.04
N MET A 365 -23.35 -1.05 -13.33
CA MET A 365 -24.80 -1.14 -13.55
C MET A 365 -25.51 0.17 -13.17
N GLU A 366 -25.12 0.80 -12.05
CA GLU A 366 -25.64 2.13 -11.67
C GLU A 366 -25.35 3.17 -12.77
N LEU A 367 -24.13 3.18 -13.30
CA LEU A 367 -23.73 4.07 -14.40
C LEU A 367 -24.53 3.80 -15.68
N ARG A 368 -24.66 2.53 -16.06
CA ARG A 368 -25.43 2.10 -17.25
C ARG A 368 -26.87 2.55 -17.18
N ASP A 369 -27.50 2.31 -16.03
CA ASP A 369 -28.95 2.45 -15.87
C ASP A 369 -29.34 3.93 -15.64
N ASN A 370 -28.48 4.74 -15.04
CA ASN A 370 -28.73 6.15 -14.75
C ASN A 370 -28.04 7.13 -15.72
N GLY A 371 -27.08 6.67 -16.53
CA GLY A 371 -26.26 7.53 -17.41
C GLY A 371 -25.23 8.39 -16.67
N LYS A 372 -25.25 8.42 -15.34
CA LYS A 372 -24.29 9.15 -14.50
C LYS A 372 -24.17 8.52 -13.12
N LEU A 373 -23.03 8.79 -12.47
CA LEU A 373 -22.78 8.47 -11.09
C LEU A 373 -22.72 9.74 -10.23
N GLU A 374 -23.46 9.75 -9.14
CA GLU A 374 -23.35 10.83 -8.13
C GLU A 374 -22.24 10.51 -7.15
N TYR A 375 -21.34 11.45 -6.93
CA TYR A 375 -20.23 11.30 -5.99
C TYR A 375 -19.81 12.63 -5.36
N ARG A 376 -19.19 12.56 -4.19
CA ARG A 376 -18.61 13.72 -3.49
C ARG A 376 -17.17 13.45 -3.15
N LEU A 377 -16.30 14.31 -3.64
CA LEU A 377 -14.87 14.24 -3.34
C LEU A 377 -14.48 15.39 -2.42
N PRO A 378 -13.48 15.21 -1.53
CA PRO A 378 -12.86 16.31 -0.80
C PRO A 378 -12.33 17.38 -1.74
N GLU A 379 -12.25 18.64 -1.29
CA GLU A 379 -11.79 19.78 -2.09
C GLU A 379 -10.36 19.55 -2.66
N ASP A 380 -9.52 18.86 -1.88
CA ASP A 380 -8.15 18.53 -2.23
C ASP A 380 -7.98 17.20 -2.99
N ALA A 381 -9.08 16.55 -3.41
CA ALA A 381 -9.04 15.24 -4.08
C ALA A 381 -8.18 15.24 -5.35
N PHE A 382 -8.06 16.36 -6.02
CA PHE A 382 -7.28 16.57 -7.24
C PHE A 382 -5.99 17.35 -7.04
N GLN A 383 -5.56 17.60 -5.80
CA GLN A 383 -4.30 18.31 -5.51
C GLN A 383 -3.09 17.62 -6.16
N PHE A 384 -3.10 16.32 -6.28
CA PHE A 384 -2.05 15.53 -6.92
C PHE A 384 -1.75 15.98 -8.38
N LEU A 385 -2.72 16.57 -9.08
CA LEU A 385 -2.55 17.05 -10.46
C LEU A 385 -1.53 18.19 -10.55
N GLU A 386 -1.35 18.98 -9.49
CA GLU A 386 -0.36 20.06 -9.44
C GLU A 386 1.08 19.53 -9.61
N TYR A 387 1.33 18.29 -9.15
CA TYR A 387 2.63 17.65 -9.24
C TYR A 387 2.90 16.97 -10.58
N LEU A 388 1.88 16.84 -11.42
CA LEU A 388 1.92 16.13 -12.70
C LEU A 388 1.82 17.08 -13.91
N ARG A 389 1.40 18.32 -13.69
CA ARG A 389 1.44 19.36 -14.73
C ARG A 389 2.88 19.71 -15.04
N LYS A 390 3.24 19.67 -16.32
CA LYS A 390 4.55 20.11 -16.82
C LYS A 390 4.60 21.62 -16.96
#